data_84644ae8d680f5779a6d87056c9b8fcb
#
_entry.id   84644ae8d680f5779a6d87056c9b8fcb
#
_cell.length_a   1.000
_cell.length_b   1.000
_cell.length_c   1.000
_cell.angle_alpha   90.00
_cell.angle_beta   90.00
_cell.angle_gamma   90.00
#
_symmetry.space_group_name_H-M   'P 1'
#
loop_
_entity.id
_entity.type
_entity.pdbx_description
1 polymer ?
#
loop_
_entity_poly.entity_id
_entity_poly.type
_entity_poly.pdbx_seq_one_letter_code
_entity_poly.pdbx_strand_id
1 'polypeptide(L)'
;MPKNVNKLLVANRGEIALRVVRTAREMGIPTVAVYAEQDRHAQYVQMADDAYLLSGDTYKDTYLNEDLLIDILQRSGADAVHPCYGFLSEVATFAQKVIDAGAAWVGPNPKALVDLGDKITARRVATFAKVPPVPGISQSISDMRLLLDFAHTHGYPLMLKRTDGGGGRGITLVHNDDELRGFYMNHDALQGGDLNEYFVERFIDKGRHVETQCGRDSHGNFTVYSTRDCSVQRRNQKLVEEAPAPFLSSEVTDQLETYSRRLFEAVDYEGLGTCEFMVTEQGKVYFLEVNPRLQVEHTVSEEVCGLDLVREQLTIANGGELTVNHPLRLSLIHI
;
A
#
# COMPACT_ATOMS: atom_id res chain seq x y z
N MET A 1 -13.99 -4.40 -19.88
CA MET A 1 -15.29 -5.06 -19.60
C MET A 1 -15.19 -5.64 -18.19
N PRO A 2 -16.17 -5.49 -17.32
CA PRO A 2 -16.17 -6.14 -16.03
C PRO A 2 -16.05 -7.65 -16.25
N LYS A 3 -15.08 -8.27 -15.59
CA LYS A 3 -14.89 -9.72 -15.67
C LYS A 3 -15.57 -10.31 -14.45
N ASN A 4 -16.49 -11.24 -14.66
CA ASN A 4 -17.08 -11.98 -13.53
C ASN A 4 -15.96 -12.82 -12.88
N VAL A 5 -15.81 -12.69 -11.58
CA VAL A 5 -14.92 -13.55 -10.77
C VAL A 5 -15.71 -14.84 -10.46
N ASN A 6 -15.45 -15.90 -11.22
CA ASN A 6 -16.10 -17.20 -11.01
C ASN A 6 -15.21 -18.17 -10.25
N LYS A 7 -13.88 -18.03 -10.32
CA LYS A 7 -12.90 -18.82 -9.58
C LYS A 7 -11.66 -17.99 -9.28
N LEU A 8 -11.31 -17.88 -8.01
CA LEU A 8 -10.29 -16.97 -7.49
C LEU A 8 -8.99 -17.70 -7.13
N LEU A 9 -7.88 -17.32 -7.78
CA LEU A 9 -6.54 -17.69 -7.33
C LEU A 9 -6.09 -16.71 -6.23
N VAL A 10 -5.75 -17.22 -5.04
CA VAL A 10 -5.20 -16.45 -3.93
C VAL A 10 -3.67 -16.56 -3.96
N ALA A 11 -3.01 -15.52 -4.50
CA ALA A 11 -1.56 -15.51 -4.74
C ALA A 11 -0.78 -15.07 -3.49
N ASN A 12 -1.03 -15.73 -2.36
CA ASN A 12 -0.39 -15.41 -1.09
C ASN A 12 -0.44 -16.63 -0.13
N ARG A 13 -0.01 -16.44 1.12
CA ARG A 13 0.05 -17.46 2.16
C ARG A 13 -0.46 -16.95 3.51
N GLY A 14 -0.47 -17.87 4.48
CA GLY A 14 -0.69 -17.53 5.89
C GLY A 14 -2.10 -17.03 6.20
N GLU A 15 -2.20 -16.10 7.13
CA GLU A 15 -3.49 -15.61 7.63
C GLU A 15 -4.24 -14.79 6.58
N ILE A 16 -3.54 -14.02 5.74
CA ILE A 16 -4.21 -13.21 4.72
C ILE A 16 -4.79 -14.07 3.59
N ALA A 17 -4.11 -15.15 3.19
CA ALA A 17 -4.69 -16.09 2.24
C ALA A 17 -5.97 -16.74 2.82
N LEU A 18 -5.93 -17.15 4.11
CA LEU A 18 -7.11 -17.66 4.80
C LEU A 18 -8.24 -16.64 4.86
N ARG A 19 -7.92 -15.36 5.13
CA ARG A 19 -8.87 -14.24 5.18
C ARG A 19 -9.62 -14.09 3.84
N VAL A 20 -8.88 -14.12 2.74
CA VAL A 20 -9.46 -14.02 1.38
C VAL A 20 -10.30 -15.25 1.04
N VAL A 21 -9.78 -16.45 1.31
CA VAL A 21 -10.50 -17.72 1.07
C VAL A 21 -11.85 -17.74 1.81
N ARG A 22 -11.91 -17.26 3.06
CA ARG A 22 -13.16 -17.18 3.83
C ARG A 22 -14.20 -16.30 3.16
N THR A 23 -13.85 -15.09 2.79
CA THR A 23 -14.78 -14.17 2.13
C THR A 23 -15.21 -14.67 0.76
N ALA A 24 -14.27 -15.18 -0.06
CA ALA A 24 -14.63 -15.77 -1.35
C ALA A 24 -15.63 -16.91 -1.20
N ARG A 25 -15.42 -17.80 -0.23
CA ARG A 25 -16.35 -18.91 0.09
C ARG A 25 -17.73 -18.41 0.51
N GLU A 26 -17.80 -17.37 1.36
CA GLU A 26 -19.07 -16.74 1.76
C GLU A 26 -19.81 -16.09 0.57
N MET A 27 -19.06 -15.64 -0.44
CA MET A 27 -19.61 -15.13 -1.70
C MET A 27 -19.95 -16.22 -2.71
N GLY A 28 -19.69 -17.49 -2.40
CA GLY A 28 -19.90 -18.61 -3.31
C GLY A 28 -18.87 -18.68 -4.45
N ILE A 29 -17.70 -18.05 -4.30
CA ILE A 29 -16.63 -18.04 -5.28
C ILE A 29 -15.64 -19.16 -4.94
N PRO A 30 -15.48 -20.21 -5.77
CA PRO A 30 -14.46 -21.22 -5.60
C PRO A 30 -13.05 -20.63 -5.58
N THR A 31 -12.18 -21.21 -4.77
CA THR A 31 -10.84 -20.70 -4.52
C THR A 31 -9.74 -21.68 -4.87
N VAL A 32 -8.63 -21.15 -5.36
CA VAL A 32 -7.37 -21.85 -5.62
C VAL A 32 -6.30 -21.29 -4.70
N ALA A 33 -5.79 -22.14 -3.80
CA ALA A 33 -4.64 -21.79 -2.99
C ALA A 33 -3.33 -22.19 -3.68
N VAL A 34 -2.27 -21.43 -3.42
CA VAL A 34 -0.90 -21.81 -3.74
C VAL A 34 -0.11 -21.97 -2.45
N TYR A 35 0.81 -22.94 -2.38
CA TYR A 35 1.55 -23.18 -1.16
C TYR A 35 2.96 -23.72 -1.44
N ALA A 36 3.95 -23.25 -0.68
CA ALA A 36 5.26 -23.87 -0.61
C ALA A 36 5.18 -25.09 0.34
N GLU A 37 6.14 -26.01 0.27
CA GLU A 37 6.10 -27.29 1.00
C GLU A 37 5.86 -27.12 2.51
N GLN A 38 6.47 -26.11 3.13
CA GLN A 38 6.28 -25.81 4.55
C GLN A 38 4.85 -25.40 4.93
N ASP A 39 4.07 -24.94 3.97
CA ASP A 39 2.69 -24.49 4.18
C ASP A 39 1.64 -25.58 3.82
N ARG A 40 2.06 -26.78 3.41
CA ARG A 40 1.18 -27.88 2.94
C ARG A 40 -0.02 -28.15 3.85
N HIS A 41 0.18 -28.02 5.15
CA HIS A 41 -0.84 -28.28 6.16
C HIS A 41 -1.49 -26.99 6.72
N ALA A 42 -1.21 -25.84 6.12
CA ALA A 42 -1.80 -24.59 6.56
C ALA A 42 -3.31 -24.56 6.33
N GLN A 43 -4.03 -23.86 7.20
CA GLN A 43 -5.49 -23.84 7.22
C GLN A 43 -6.09 -23.30 5.92
N TYR A 44 -5.45 -22.31 5.27
CA TYR A 44 -5.93 -21.76 4.01
C TYR A 44 -5.83 -22.76 2.85
N VAL A 45 -4.84 -23.66 2.86
CA VAL A 45 -4.68 -24.74 1.88
C VAL A 45 -5.80 -25.77 2.04
N GLN A 46 -6.12 -26.12 3.29
CA GLN A 46 -7.19 -27.08 3.57
C GLN A 46 -8.60 -26.53 3.31
N MET A 47 -8.77 -25.20 3.37
CA MET A 47 -10.07 -24.56 3.20
C MET A 47 -10.37 -24.23 1.73
N ALA A 48 -9.36 -24.04 0.88
CA ALA A 48 -9.53 -23.78 -0.53
C ALA A 48 -10.12 -25.00 -1.27
N ASP A 49 -10.81 -24.75 -2.38
CA ASP A 49 -11.41 -25.81 -3.20
C ASP A 49 -10.35 -26.59 -3.98
N ASP A 50 -9.31 -25.90 -4.46
CA ASP A 50 -8.13 -26.47 -5.10
C ASP A 50 -6.85 -25.90 -4.46
N ALA A 51 -5.76 -26.68 -4.50
CA ALA A 51 -4.46 -26.23 -3.98
C ALA A 51 -3.30 -26.74 -4.85
N TYR A 52 -2.35 -25.83 -5.13
CA TYR A 52 -1.20 -26.11 -5.99
C TYR A 52 0.12 -25.87 -5.26
N LEU A 53 1.00 -26.86 -5.33
CA LEU A 53 2.35 -26.76 -4.77
C LEU A 53 3.23 -25.82 -5.63
N LEU A 54 3.84 -24.83 -4.98
CA LEU A 54 4.91 -24.03 -5.51
C LEU A 54 6.24 -24.75 -5.20
N SER A 55 6.82 -25.40 -6.21
CA SER A 55 8.09 -26.11 -6.05
C SER A 55 9.25 -25.14 -5.97
N GLY A 56 10.05 -25.20 -4.91
CA GLY A 56 11.23 -24.36 -4.69
C GLY A 56 11.53 -24.15 -3.21
N ASP A 57 12.75 -23.69 -2.93
CA ASP A 57 13.27 -23.54 -1.56
C ASP A 57 13.22 -22.08 -1.07
N THR A 58 13.09 -21.11 -1.98
CA THR A 58 13.08 -19.69 -1.65
C THR A 58 11.78 -19.02 -2.06
N TYR A 59 11.52 -17.83 -1.50
CA TYR A 59 10.37 -17.02 -1.96
C TYR A 59 10.47 -16.65 -3.44
N LYS A 60 11.69 -16.47 -3.96
CA LYS A 60 11.91 -16.16 -5.38
C LYS A 60 11.48 -17.31 -6.29
N ASP A 61 11.67 -18.55 -5.84
CA ASP A 61 11.28 -19.73 -6.61
C ASP A 61 9.78 -20.01 -6.46
N THR A 62 9.13 -19.53 -5.42
CA THR A 62 7.74 -19.83 -5.02
C THR A 62 6.82 -18.62 -5.16
N TYR A 63 6.50 -17.93 -4.05
CA TYR A 63 5.50 -16.84 -4.00
C TYR A 63 5.89 -15.58 -4.78
N LEU A 64 7.16 -15.39 -5.14
CA LEU A 64 7.64 -14.30 -5.99
C LEU A 64 7.89 -14.75 -7.45
N ASN A 65 7.56 -15.98 -7.80
CA ASN A 65 7.71 -16.50 -9.15
C ASN A 65 6.44 -16.21 -9.97
N GLU A 66 6.46 -15.07 -10.66
CA GLU A 66 5.33 -14.60 -11.47
C GLU A 66 4.90 -15.65 -12.51
N ASP A 67 5.87 -16.27 -13.23
CA ASP A 67 5.58 -17.20 -14.32
C ASP A 67 4.94 -18.50 -13.81
N LEU A 68 5.39 -19.01 -12.65
CA LEU A 68 4.77 -20.15 -11.99
C LEU A 68 3.34 -19.87 -11.56
N LEU A 69 3.07 -18.67 -11.03
CA LEU A 69 1.72 -18.28 -10.63
C LEU A 69 0.78 -18.12 -11.83
N ILE A 70 1.27 -17.61 -12.96
CA ILE A 70 0.50 -17.55 -14.22
C ILE A 70 0.23 -18.95 -14.79
N ASP A 71 1.21 -19.87 -14.76
CA ASP A 71 0.97 -21.27 -15.15
C ASP A 71 -0.13 -21.91 -14.30
N ILE A 72 -0.09 -21.71 -12.97
CA ILE A 72 -1.13 -22.22 -12.05
C ILE A 72 -2.48 -21.57 -12.35
N LEU A 73 -2.53 -20.25 -12.58
CA LEU A 73 -3.75 -19.53 -12.97
C LEU A 73 -4.42 -20.22 -14.17
N GLN A 74 -3.66 -20.49 -15.22
CA GLN A 74 -4.17 -21.14 -16.44
C GLN A 74 -4.60 -22.58 -16.19
N ARG A 75 -3.78 -23.38 -15.52
CA ARG A 75 -4.04 -24.80 -15.24
C ARG A 75 -5.22 -25.04 -14.30
N SER A 76 -5.41 -24.14 -13.33
CA SER A 76 -6.52 -24.24 -12.37
C SER A 76 -7.86 -23.80 -12.96
N GLY A 77 -7.82 -23.09 -14.10
CA GLY A 77 -9.02 -22.47 -14.67
C GLY A 77 -9.56 -21.32 -13.83
N ALA A 78 -8.76 -20.75 -12.93
CA ALA A 78 -9.15 -19.53 -12.21
C ALA A 78 -9.19 -18.35 -13.21
N ASP A 79 -10.16 -17.46 -13.02
CA ASP A 79 -10.41 -16.31 -13.89
C ASP A 79 -10.16 -14.97 -13.16
N ALA A 80 -9.67 -15.03 -11.93
CA ALA A 80 -9.26 -13.88 -11.14
C ALA A 80 -8.09 -14.20 -10.22
N VAL A 81 -7.30 -13.18 -9.88
CA VAL A 81 -6.18 -13.28 -8.92
C VAL A 81 -6.31 -12.22 -7.84
N HIS A 82 -6.28 -12.64 -6.58
CA HIS A 82 -6.16 -11.75 -5.43
C HIS A 82 -4.74 -11.81 -4.88
N PRO A 83 -3.98 -10.70 -4.93
CA PRO A 83 -2.58 -10.68 -4.50
C PRO A 83 -2.42 -10.52 -2.98
N CYS A 84 -3.47 -10.16 -2.25
CA CYS A 84 -3.48 -9.83 -0.82
C CYS A 84 -2.62 -8.60 -0.50
N TYR A 85 -1.62 -8.73 0.38
CA TYR A 85 -0.57 -7.76 0.66
C TYR A 85 0.81 -8.45 0.71
N GLY A 86 1.90 -7.68 0.56
CA GLY A 86 3.24 -8.24 0.43
C GLY A 86 3.43 -9.01 -0.88
N PHE A 87 4.54 -9.73 -1.01
CA PHE A 87 4.92 -10.47 -2.22
C PHE A 87 4.70 -9.66 -3.52
N LEU A 88 3.75 -10.08 -4.35
CA LEU A 88 3.50 -9.49 -5.68
C LEU A 88 2.34 -8.47 -5.70
N SER A 89 1.81 -8.08 -4.54
CA SER A 89 0.62 -7.22 -4.46
C SER A 89 0.83 -5.80 -5.04
N GLU A 90 2.07 -5.32 -5.07
CA GLU A 90 2.43 -4.00 -5.61
C GLU A 90 3.29 -4.11 -6.89
N VAL A 91 3.38 -5.31 -7.47
CA VAL A 91 4.20 -5.57 -8.66
C VAL A 91 3.37 -5.40 -9.92
N ALA A 92 3.55 -4.28 -10.60
CA ALA A 92 2.80 -3.92 -11.81
C ALA A 92 2.97 -4.92 -12.96
N THR A 93 4.16 -5.53 -13.10
CA THR A 93 4.42 -6.56 -14.12
C THR A 93 3.58 -7.80 -13.89
N PHE A 94 3.41 -8.23 -12.64
CA PHE A 94 2.56 -9.36 -12.31
C PHE A 94 1.07 -9.05 -12.57
N ALA A 95 0.60 -7.87 -12.14
CA ALA A 95 -0.76 -7.43 -12.44
C ALA A 95 -1.04 -7.42 -13.95
N GLN A 96 -0.10 -6.92 -14.75
CA GLN A 96 -0.21 -6.93 -16.22
C GLN A 96 -0.24 -8.35 -16.78
N LYS A 97 0.64 -9.26 -16.33
CA LYS A 97 0.62 -10.68 -16.74
C LYS A 97 -0.70 -11.37 -16.46
N VAL A 98 -1.33 -11.10 -15.31
CA VAL A 98 -2.66 -11.61 -14.96
C VAL A 98 -3.72 -11.12 -15.96
N ILE A 99 -3.69 -9.82 -16.26
CA ILE A 99 -4.61 -9.19 -17.23
C ILE A 99 -4.40 -9.77 -18.64
N ASP A 100 -3.16 -9.92 -19.07
CA ASP A 100 -2.79 -10.47 -20.38
C ASP A 100 -3.17 -11.95 -20.51
N ALA A 101 -3.15 -12.69 -19.40
CA ALA A 101 -3.64 -14.07 -19.34
C ALA A 101 -5.19 -14.17 -19.42
N GLY A 102 -5.87 -13.03 -19.48
CA GLY A 102 -7.32 -12.97 -19.61
C GLY A 102 -8.07 -12.99 -18.26
N ALA A 103 -7.37 -12.99 -17.13
CA ALA A 103 -7.97 -13.01 -15.79
C ALA A 103 -8.21 -11.61 -15.21
N ALA A 104 -9.09 -11.50 -14.22
CA ALA A 104 -9.28 -10.29 -13.45
C ALA A 104 -8.18 -10.13 -12.41
N TRP A 105 -7.60 -8.95 -12.33
CA TRP A 105 -6.72 -8.56 -11.24
C TRP A 105 -7.54 -7.88 -10.13
N VAL A 106 -7.49 -8.41 -8.91
CA VAL A 106 -8.19 -7.82 -7.76
C VAL A 106 -7.27 -6.79 -7.11
N GLY A 107 -7.33 -5.58 -7.63
CA GLY A 107 -6.47 -4.46 -7.23
C GLY A 107 -6.46 -3.35 -8.27
N PRO A 108 -5.68 -2.29 -8.06
CA PRO A 108 -5.61 -1.17 -8.99
C PRO A 108 -4.93 -1.56 -10.30
N ASN A 109 -5.16 -0.78 -11.34
CA ASN A 109 -4.54 -1.02 -12.64
C ASN A 109 -3.00 -0.92 -12.56
N PRO A 110 -2.25 -1.60 -13.45
CA PRO A 110 -0.78 -1.61 -13.42
C PRO A 110 -0.13 -0.23 -13.44
N LYS A 111 -0.76 0.75 -14.13
CA LYS A 111 -0.25 2.12 -14.16
C LYS A 111 -0.33 2.78 -12.79
N ALA A 112 -1.44 2.62 -12.07
CA ALA A 112 -1.60 3.13 -10.72
C ALA A 112 -0.60 2.48 -9.74
N LEU A 113 -0.29 1.18 -9.91
CA LEU A 113 0.77 0.51 -9.14
C LEU A 113 2.14 1.15 -9.37
N VAL A 114 2.49 1.47 -10.61
CA VAL A 114 3.75 2.18 -10.94
C VAL A 114 3.75 3.59 -10.38
N ASP A 115 2.68 4.35 -10.63
CA ASP A 115 2.60 5.77 -10.27
C ASP A 115 2.61 6.00 -8.75
N LEU A 116 2.08 5.07 -7.97
CA LEU A 116 1.95 5.18 -6.52
C LEU A 116 2.98 4.34 -5.74
N GLY A 117 3.51 3.26 -6.34
CA GLY A 117 4.50 2.40 -5.71
C GLY A 117 5.90 3.01 -5.63
N ASP A 118 6.27 3.86 -6.60
CA ASP A 118 7.52 4.63 -6.53
C ASP A 118 7.33 5.93 -5.74
N LYS A 119 8.10 6.12 -4.68
CA LYS A 119 7.95 7.23 -3.74
C LYS A 119 8.14 8.60 -4.39
N ILE A 120 9.06 8.74 -5.34
CA ILE A 120 9.30 10.00 -6.05
C ILE A 120 8.12 10.30 -6.97
N THR A 121 7.66 9.30 -7.71
CA THR A 121 6.52 9.43 -8.62
C THR A 121 5.23 9.72 -7.84
N ALA A 122 4.98 9.03 -6.73
CA ALA A 122 3.84 9.28 -5.86
C ALA A 122 3.81 10.73 -5.33
N ARG A 123 4.97 11.30 -4.96
CA ARG A 123 5.08 12.72 -4.57
C ARG A 123 4.74 13.68 -5.71
N ARG A 124 5.12 13.35 -6.95
CA ARG A 124 4.77 14.14 -8.15
C ARG A 124 3.27 14.05 -8.42
N VAL A 125 2.68 12.86 -8.31
CA VAL A 125 1.22 12.66 -8.39
C VAL A 125 0.50 13.50 -7.32
N ALA A 126 0.97 13.45 -6.07
CA ALA A 126 0.39 14.24 -4.98
C ALA A 126 0.47 15.75 -5.27
N THR A 127 1.61 16.24 -5.74
CA THR A 127 1.77 17.65 -6.13
C THR A 127 0.82 18.06 -7.26
N PHE A 128 0.71 17.22 -8.29
CA PHE A 128 -0.22 17.42 -9.41
C PHE A 128 -1.68 17.45 -8.93
N ALA A 129 -2.04 16.54 -8.05
CA ALA A 129 -3.37 16.44 -7.42
C ALA A 129 -3.64 17.56 -6.39
N LYS A 130 -2.70 18.50 -6.18
CA LYS A 130 -2.78 19.57 -5.17
C LYS A 130 -2.90 19.01 -3.74
N VAL A 131 -2.22 17.91 -3.48
CA VAL A 131 -2.04 17.29 -2.17
C VAL A 131 -0.61 17.55 -1.73
N PRO A 132 -0.36 18.35 -0.69
CA PRO A 132 0.98 18.75 -0.31
C PRO A 132 1.77 17.56 0.26
N PRO A 133 2.87 17.11 -0.38
CA PRO A 133 3.77 16.15 0.23
C PRO A 133 4.56 16.80 1.35
N VAL A 134 5.15 16.00 2.24
CA VAL A 134 6.13 16.51 3.21
C VAL A 134 7.20 17.32 2.43
N PRO A 135 7.59 18.53 2.88
CA PRO A 135 8.63 19.29 2.19
C PRO A 135 9.86 18.44 1.93
N GLY A 136 10.30 18.36 0.68
CA GLY A 136 11.38 17.46 0.27
C GLY A 136 11.76 17.66 -1.19
N ILE A 137 12.86 17.03 -1.60
CA ILE A 137 13.33 17.03 -2.98
C ILE A 137 12.78 15.79 -3.67
N SER A 138 11.86 15.99 -4.63
CA SER A 138 11.21 14.92 -5.37
C SER A 138 12.03 14.46 -6.59
N GLN A 139 13.31 14.24 -6.36
CA GLN A 139 14.29 13.64 -7.31
C GLN A 139 15.40 12.99 -6.53
N SER A 140 16.12 12.09 -7.19
CA SER A 140 17.31 11.45 -6.62
C SER A 140 18.36 12.49 -6.25
N ILE A 141 19.07 12.25 -5.15
CA ILE A 141 20.14 13.14 -4.67
C ILE A 141 21.35 13.00 -5.60
N SER A 142 21.79 14.13 -6.17
CA SER A 142 22.95 14.15 -7.06
C SER A 142 23.96 15.24 -6.73
N ASP A 143 23.60 16.21 -5.88
CA ASP A 143 24.44 17.36 -5.57
C ASP A 143 24.34 17.76 -4.09
N MET A 144 25.49 17.87 -3.44
CA MET A 144 25.61 18.34 -2.05
C MET A 144 25.04 19.75 -1.86
N ARG A 145 25.20 20.66 -2.84
CA ARG A 145 24.71 22.03 -2.73
C ARG A 145 23.19 22.03 -2.63
N LEU A 146 22.51 21.21 -3.45
CA LEU A 146 21.07 21.07 -3.42
C LEU A 146 20.59 20.62 -2.04
N LEU A 147 21.29 19.67 -1.40
CA LEU A 147 20.99 19.21 -0.06
C LEU A 147 21.17 20.30 1.01
N LEU A 148 22.27 21.03 0.95
CA LEU A 148 22.55 22.11 1.90
C LEU A 148 21.56 23.27 1.74
N ASP A 149 21.24 23.66 0.51
CA ASP A 149 20.27 24.71 0.23
C ASP A 149 18.88 24.31 0.74
N PHE A 150 18.51 23.04 0.57
CA PHE A 150 17.28 22.50 1.13
C PHE A 150 17.30 22.52 2.68
N ALA A 151 18.41 22.09 3.29
CA ALA A 151 18.59 22.11 4.74
C ALA A 151 18.48 23.52 5.33
N HIS A 152 19.14 24.49 4.71
CA HIS A 152 19.11 25.89 5.16
C HIS A 152 17.74 26.54 4.97
N THR A 153 16.97 26.10 3.96
CA THR A 153 15.60 26.61 3.69
C THR A 153 14.57 26.03 4.64
N HIS A 154 14.66 24.74 4.93
CA HIS A 154 13.62 24.01 5.66
C HIS A 154 14.00 23.65 7.10
N GLY A 155 15.28 23.79 7.48
CA GLY A 155 15.80 23.45 8.80
C GLY A 155 16.06 21.96 9.00
N TYR A 156 16.76 21.65 10.07
CA TYR A 156 16.99 20.28 10.56
C TYR A 156 15.96 19.87 11.62
N PRO A 157 15.76 18.54 11.89
CA PRO A 157 16.38 17.40 11.22
C PRO A 157 15.85 17.14 9.81
N LEU A 158 16.68 16.52 8.96
CA LEU A 158 16.28 16.00 7.67
C LEU A 158 16.24 14.46 7.69
N MET A 159 15.37 13.89 6.88
CA MET A 159 15.24 12.47 6.70
C MET A 159 15.63 12.08 5.28
N LEU A 160 16.68 11.25 5.18
CA LEU A 160 17.15 10.68 3.93
C LEU A 160 16.55 9.28 3.81
N LYS A 161 15.83 9.04 2.73
CA LYS A 161 15.07 7.80 2.52
C LYS A 161 15.51 7.15 1.22
N ARG A 162 15.68 5.82 1.23
CA ARG A 162 15.85 5.06 -0.01
C ARG A 162 14.55 5.04 -0.81
N THR A 163 14.66 5.16 -2.12
CA THR A 163 13.52 5.13 -3.04
C THR A 163 12.85 3.75 -3.08
N ASP A 164 13.65 2.68 -2.95
CA ASP A 164 13.22 1.28 -2.90
C ASP A 164 12.93 0.76 -1.48
N GLY A 165 13.13 1.60 -0.44
CA GLY A 165 12.93 1.25 0.97
C GLY A 165 11.45 1.16 1.33
N GLY A 166 11.06 0.09 2.03
CA GLY A 166 9.72 -0.11 2.59
C GLY A 166 9.77 -0.50 4.06
N GLY A 167 8.66 -0.29 4.80
CA GLY A 167 8.55 -0.68 6.20
C GLY A 167 9.59 -0.06 7.13
N GLY A 168 9.95 1.21 6.89
CA GLY A 168 10.92 1.94 7.71
C GLY A 168 12.39 1.60 7.47
N ARG A 169 12.71 0.78 6.48
CA ARG A 169 14.09 0.42 6.13
C ARG A 169 14.73 1.48 5.22
N GLY A 170 16.03 1.71 5.37
CA GLY A 170 16.77 2.66 4.53
C GLY A 170 16.44 4.13 4.85
N ILE A 171 16.12 4.43 6.11
CA ILE A 171 15.89 5.79 6.62
C ILE A 171 17.08 6.21 7.48
N THR A 172 17.63 7.37 7.18
CA THR A 172 18.69 8.01 7.98
C THR A 172 18.24 9.41 8.37
N LEU A 173 18.32 9.73 9.65
CA LEU A 173 18.07 11.06 10.19
C LEU A 173 19.38 11.81 10.33
N VAL A 174 19.43 13.06 9.88
CA VAL A 174 20.60 13.97 10.01
C VAL A 174 20.16 15.27 10.66
N HIS A 175 20.99 15.77 11.61
CA HIS A 175 20.62 16.87 12.49
C HIS A 175 21.40 18.16 12.22
N ASN A 176 22.42 18.13 11.35
CA ASN A 176 23.25 19.26 11.02
C ASN A 176 24.01 19.04 9.71
N ASP A 177 24.72 20.10 9.26
CA ASP A 177 25.50 20.08 8.03
C ASP A 177 26.61 19.01 8.03
N ASP A 178 27.25 18.77 9.18
CA ASP A 178 28.35 17.80 9.26
C ASP A 178 27.87 16.38 9.09
N GLU A 179 26.74 16.02 9.72
CA GLU A 179 26.10 14.72 9.53
C GLU A 179 25.61 14.55 8.08
N LEU A 180 25.05 15.61 7.48
CA LEU A 180 24.60 15.59 6.09
C LEU A 180 25.77 15.38 5.12
N ARG A 181 26.90 16.06 5.34
CA ARG A 181 28.13 15.88 4.56
C ARG A 181 28.70 14.48 4.73
N GLY A 182 28.72 13.96 5.98
CA GLY A 182 29.15 12.61 6.26
C GLY A 182 28.31 11.56 5.54
N PHE A 183 26.99 11.73 5.54
CA PHE A 183 26.09 10.87 4.79
C PHE A 183 26.38 10.90 3.28
N TYR A 184 26.49 12.10 2.71
CA TYR A 184 26.79 12.28 1.29
C TYR A 184 28.10 11.58 0.89
N MET A 185 29.19 11.80 1.65
CA MET A 185 30.49 11.21 1.34
C MET A 185 30.48 9.69 1.40
N ASN A 186 29.72 9.10 2.35
CA ASN A 186 29.62 7.66 2.50
C ASN A 186 28.79 6.98 1.40
N HIS A 187 27.92 7.74 0.72
CA HIS A 187 27.00 7.22 -0.31
C HIS A 187 27.28 7.84 -1.70
N ASP A 188 28.39 8.56 -1.88
CA ASP A 188 28.70 9.26 -3.13
C ASP A 188 28.75 8.29 -4.31
N ALA A 189 27.87 8.52 -5.28
CA ALA A 189 27.77 7.71 -6.49
C ALA A 189 29.04 7.75 -7.35
N LEU A 190 29.82 8.83 -7.29
CA LEU A 190 31.10 8.93 -8.00
C LEU A 190 32.18 8.02 -7.41
N GLN A 191 31.99 7.56 -6.19
CA GLN A 191 32.85 6.59 -5.50
C GLN A 191 32.24 5.18 -5.46
N GLY A 192 31.21 4.92 -6.27
CA GLY A 192 30.51 3.63 -6.31
C GLY A 192 29.45 3.47 -5.21
N GLY A 193 29.06 4.57 -4.55
CA GLY A 193 27.97 4.58 -3.58
C GLY A 193 26.59 4.64 -4.22
N ASP A 194 25.56 4.57 -3.39
CA ASP A 194 24.13 4.44 -3.76
C ASP A 194 23.32 5.74 -3.51
N LEU A 195 23.97 6.89 -3.46
CA LEU A 195 23.37 8.20 -3.15
C LEU A 195 22.12 8.51 -4.01
N ASN A 196 22.18 8.14 -5.29
CA ASN A 196 21.09 8.35 -6.24
C ASN A 196 19.85 7.46 -5.96
N GLU A 197 19.97 6.50 -5.06
CA GLU A 197 18.86 5.71 -4.56
C GLU A 197 18.14 6.37 -3.38
N TYR A 198 18.58 7.57 -2.96
CA TYR A 198 18.00 8.32 -1.85
C TYR A 198 17.30 9.59 -2.34
N PHE A 199 16.31 10.01 -1.57
CA PHE A 199 15.70 11.34 -1.61
C PHE A 199 15.65 11.92 -0.20
N VAL A 200 15.46 13.25 -0.09
CA VAL A 200 15.46 13.95 1.18
C VAL A 200 14.10 14.58 1.47
N GLU A 201 13.69 14.50 2.73
CA GLU A 201 12.50 15.17 3.26
C GLU A 201 12.84 15.87 4.58
N ARG A 202 12.04 16.89 4.91
CA ARG A 202 12.05 17.46 6.24
C ARG A 202 11.49 16.44 7.23
N PHE A 203 12.13 16.27 8.37
CA PHE A 203 11.56 15.52 9.48
C PHE A 203 10.47 16.35 10.18
N ILE A 204 9.30 15.75 10.38
CA ILE A 204 8.20 16.35 11.13
C ILE A 204 8.23 15.77 12.55
N ASP A 205 8.79 16.54 13.50
CA ASP A 205 9.06 16.06 14.85
C ASP A 205 7.78 15.71 15.61
N LYS A 206 6.78 16.58 15.62
CA LYS A 206 5.55 16.39 16.35
C LYS A 206 4.35 16.19 15.43
N GLY A 207 4.39 15.09 14.68
CA GLY A 207 3.32 14.72 13.78
C GLY A 207 2.67 13.40 14.18
N ARG A 208 1.38 13.27 13.87
CA ARG A 208 0.66 12.00 13.94
C ARG A 208 0.67 11.35 12.58
N HIS A 209 0.96 10.05 12.54
CA HIS A 209 0.82 9.25 11.34
C HIS A 209 -0.63 8.80 11.23
N VAL A 210 -1.38 9.46 10.38
CA VAL A 210 -2.80 9.17 10.15
C VAL A 210 -2.97 8.66 8.73
N GLU A 211 -3.78 7.63 8.57
CA GLU A 211 -4.07 7.06 7.27
C GLU A 211 -5.58 6.95 7.04
N THR A 212 -5.96 6.92 5.75
CA THR A 212 -7.34 6.74 5.30
C THR A 212 -7.48 5.42 4.57
N GLN A 213 -8.41 4.58 4.99
CA GLN A 213 -8.81 3.38 4.25
C GLN A 213 -9.79 3.79 3.16
N CYS A 214 -9.36 3.72 1.92
CA CYS A 214 -10.12 4.22 0.78
C CYS A 214 -10.59 3.11 -0.14
N GLY A 215 -11.68 3.39 -0.87
CA GLY A 215 -12.15 2.61 -2.01
C GLY A 215 -12.63 3.49 -3.15
N ARG A 216 -12.40 3.05 -4.39
CA ARG A 216 -12.97 3.66 -5.60
C ARG A 216 -13.34 2.55 -6.59
N ASP A 217 -14.55 2.60 -7.13
CA ASP A 217 -15.02 1.66 -8.14
C ASP A 217 -14.90 2.20 -9.57
N SER A 218 -15.19 1.36 -10.56
CA SER A 218 -15.17 1.72 -11.99
C SER A 218 -16.28 2.70 -12.39
N HIS A 219 -17.26 2.95 -11.51
CA HIS A 219 -18.34 3.92 -11.73
C HIS A 219 -17.97 5.32 -11.25
N GLY A 220 -16.80 5.47 -10.60
CA GLY A 220 -16.29 6.73 -10.06
C GLY A 220 -16.77 7.03 -8.65
N ASN A 221 -17.50 6.11 -8.00
CA ASN A 221 -17.81 6.25 -6.58
C ASN A 221 -16.53 6.13 -5.77
N PHE A 222 -16.36 6.99 -4.77
CA PHE A 222 -15.23 7.00 -3.85
C PHE A 222 -15.72 7.15 -2.42
N THR A 223 -15.09 6.42 -1.51
CA THR A 223 -15.32 6.55 -0.07
C THR A 223 -14.04 6.42 0.74
N VAL A 224 -14.02 7.06 1.91
CA VAL A 224 -13.11 6.75 3.02
C VAL A 224 -13.88 5.92 4.03
N TYR A 225 -13.57 4.64 4.15
CA TYR A 225 -14.24 3.71 5.08
C TYR A 225 -13.97 4.06 6.53
N SER A 226 -12.72 4.39 6.84
CA SER A 226 -12.26 4.77 8.17
C SER A 226 -10.90 5.46 8.08
N THR A 227 -10.55 6.20 9.12
CA THR A 227 -9.18 6.66 9.37
C THR A 227 -8.53 5.74 10.40
N ARG A 228 -7.18 5.67 10.39
CA ARG A 228 -6.39 5.00 11.43
C ARG A 228 -5.28 5.93 11.91
N ASP A 229 -5.03 5.91 13.21
CA ASP A 229 -3.81 6.48 13.80
C ASP A 229 -2.78 5.38 13.97
N CYS A 230 -1.66 5.54 13.31
CA CYS A 230 -0.54 4.61 13.29
C CYS A 230 0.71 5.22 13.92
N SER A 231 0.57 6.18 14.84
CA SER A 231 1.70 6.92 15.41
C SER A 231 2.54 6.10 16.39
N VAL A 232 1.98 5.03 16.97
CA VAL A 232 2.70 4.16 17.89
C VAL A 232 3.56 3.18 17.10
N GLN A 233 4.83 3.53 16.95
CA GLN A 233 5.78 2.82 16.09
C GLN A 233 7.06 2.47 16.83
N ARG A 234 7.73 1.40 16.38
CA ARG A 234 9.10 1.06 16.77
C ARG A 234 9.96 0.95 15.53
N ARG A 235 11.00 1.78 15.43
CA ARG A 235 11.90 1.80 14.25
C ARG A 235 11.12 1.99 12.94
N ASN A 236 10.16 2.91 12.95
CA ASN A 236 9.25 3.21 11.83
C ASN A 236 8.36 2.04 11.39
N GLN A 237 8.15 1.04 12.24
CA GLN A 237 7.18 -0.03 12.04
C GLN A 237 6.00 0.19 12.97
N LYS A 238 4.79 0.15 12.42
CA LYS A 238 3.54 0.25 13.17
C LYS A 238 3.45 -0.87 14.20
N LEU A 239 3.05 -0.55 15.44
CA LEU A 239 2.84 -1.50 16.53
C LEU A 239 1.39 -1.49 17.02
N VAL A 240 0.75 -0.31 16.99
CA VAL A 240 -0.63 -0.13 17.42
C VAL A 240 -1.30 0.76 16.41
N GLU A 241 -2.42 0.31 15.87
CA GLU A 241 -3.28 1.07 14.97
C GLU A 241 -4.66 1.24 15.61
N GLU A 242 -5.10 2.48 15.74
CA GLU A 242 -6.40 2.85 16.31
C GLU A 242 -7.34 3.39 15.23
N ALA A 243 -8.55 2.86 15.14
CA ALA A 243 -9.60 3.32 14.23
C ALA A 243 -10.90 3.68 14.96
N PRO A 244 -11.60 4.74 14.52
CA PRO A 244 -11.08 5.80 13.68
C PRO A 244 -9.97 6.58 14.40
N ALA A 245 -9.11 7.29 13.65
CA ALA A 245 -8.06 8.11 14.26
C ALA A 245 -8.67 9.12 15.26
N PRO A 246 -8.30 9.07 16.56
CA PRO A 246 -8.94 9.88 17.58
C PRO A 246 -8.52 11.35 17.49
N PHE A 247 -9.34 12.26 18.04
CA PHE A 247 -9.03 13.70 18.23
C PHE A 247 -8.63 14.44 16.94
N LEU A 248 -9.14 14.03 15.78
CA LEU A 248 -9.06 14.82 14.56
C LEU A 248 -10.15 15.91 14.58
N SER A 249 -9.80 17.13 14.18
CA SER A 249 -10.84 18.13 13.94
C SER A 249 -11.61 17.81 12.65
N SER A 250 -12.81 18.38 12.52
CA SER A 250 -13.61 18.24 11.27
C SER A 250 -12.83 18.70 10.05
N GLU A 251 -12.10 19.83 10.17
CA GLU A 251 -11.32 20.39 9.07
C GLU A 251 -10.20 19.45 8.59
N VAL A 252 -9.53 18.78 9.54
CA VAL A 252 -8.50 17.78 9.23
C VAL A 252 -9.13 16.55 8.59
N THR A 253 -10.27 16.08 9.10
CA THR A 253 -10.98 14.92 8.55
C THR A 253 -11.43 15.19 7.11
N ASP A 254 -12.05 16.35 6.85
CA ASP A 254 -12.49 16.77 5.51
C ASP A 254 -11.29 16.91 4.55
N GLN A 255 -10.17 17.40 5.07
CA GLN A 255 -8.93 17.54 4.28
C GLN A 255 -8.34 16.17 3.91
N LEU A 256 -8.30 15.22 4.85
CA LEU A 256 -7.84 13.84 4.61
C LEU A 256 -8.71 13.16 3.54
N GLU A 257 -10.03 13.28 3.62
CA GLU A 257 -10.94 12.73 2.62
C GLU A 257 -10.72 13.39 1.24
N THR A 258 -10.67 14.73 1.20
CA THR A 258 -10.44 15.49 -0.04
C THR A 258 -9.12 15.10 -0.70
N TYR A 259 -8.05 14.97 0.08
CA TYR A 259 -6.74 14.62 -0.45
C TYR A 259 -6.71 13.19 -0.96
N SER A 260 -7.29 12.24 -0.23
CA SER A 260 -7.38 10.85 -0.65
C SER A 260 -8.16 10.69 -1.95
N ARG A 261 -9.30 11.38 -2.08
CA ARG A 261 -10.10 11.41 -3.31
C ARG A 261 -9.29 11.92 -4.50
N ARG A 262 -8.59 13.04 -4.34
CA ARG A 262 -7.77 13.63 -5.41
C ARG A 262 -6.62 12.72 -5.85
N LEU A 263 -5.99 12.00 -4.91
CA LEU A 263 -4.93 11.03 -5.22
C LEU A 263 -5.47 9.89 -6.07
N PHE A 264 -6.63 9.33 -5.69
CA PHE A 264 -7.25 8.22 -6.41
C PHE A 264 -7.74 8.64 -7.81
N GLU A 265 -8.32 9.82 -7.92
CA GLU A 265 -8.77 10.40 -9.20
C GLU A 265 -7.59 10.67 -10.14
N ALA A 266 -6.46 11.16 -9.61
CA ALA A 266 -5.29 11.54 -10.41
C ALA A 266 -4.64 10.37 -11.16
N VAL A 267 -4.81 9.12 -10.68
CA VAL A 267 -4.25 7.90 -11.27
C VAL A 267 -5.31 6.94 -11.80
N ASP A 268 -6.57 7.40 -11.85
CA ASP A 268 -7.71 6.54 -12.18
C ASP A 268 -7.73 5.23 -11.42
N TYR A 269 -7.59 5.35 -10.08
CA TYR A 269 -7.51 4.21 -9.18
C TYR A 269 -8.83 3.44 -9.13
N GLU A 270 -8.77 2.12 -9.24
CA GLU A 270 -9.89 1.21 -8.98
C GLU A 270 -9.46 0.18 -7.94
N GLY A 271 -10.30 -0.05 -6.93
CA GLY A 271 -10.04 -0.98 -5.85
C GLY A 271 -9.92 -0.31 -4.49
N LEU A 272 -9.37 -1.04 -3.52
CA LEU A 272 -9.07 -0.51 -2.20
C LEU A 272 -7.60 -0.12 -2.08
N GLY A 273 -7.34 0.92 -1.32
CA GLY A 273 -5.99 1.37 -1.01
C GLY A 273 -5.98 2.23 0.24
N THR A 274 -4.79 2.57 0.71
CA THR A 274 -4.59 3.39 1.90
C THR A 274 -3.72 4.57 1.56
N CYS A 275 -4.21 5.79 1.86
CA CYS A 275 -3.39 7.00 1.78
C CYS A 275 -2.85 7.32 3.17
N GLU A 276 -1.54 7.50 3.28
CA GLU A 276 -0.84 7.81 4.52
C GLU A 276 -0.46 9.29 4.58
N PHE A 277 -0.68 9.90 5.74
CA PHE A 277 -0.46 11.31 5.96
C PHE A 277 0.27 11.57 7.28
N MET A 278 1.04 12.66 7.31
CA MET A 278 1.53 13.26 8.53
C MET A 278 0.67 14.46 8.90
N VAL A 279 0.01 14.38 10.04
CA VAL A 279 -0.84 15.46 10.59
C VAL A 279 -0.08 16.14 11.72
N THR A 280 0.26 17.43 11.57
CA THR A 280 0.98 18.20 12.59
C THR A 280 0.08 18.65 13.71
N GLU A 281 0.65 19.10 14.85
CA GLU A 281 -0.10 19.71 15.97
C GLU A 281 -0.94 20.92 15.53
N GLN A 282 -0.52 21.63 14.47
CA GLN A 282 -1.24 22.78 13.91
C GLN A 282 -2.32 22.38 12.90
N GLY A 283 -2.61 21.09 12.74
CA GLY A 283 -3.61 20.57 11.80
C GLY A 283 -3.17 20.60 10.33
N LYS A 284 -1.89 20.81 10.02
CA LYS A 284 -1.39 20.67 8.63
C LYS A 284 -1.28 19.21 8.26
N VAL A 285 -1.82 18.87 7.10
CA VAL A 285 -1.81 17.51 6.55
C VAL A 285 -0.80 17.43 5.40
N TYR A 286 0.16 16.54 5.52
CA TYR A 286 1.16 16.26 4.49
C TYR A 286 1.05 14.82 4.01
N PHE A 287 1.08 14.63 2.70
CA PHE A 287 1.11 13.32 2.07
C PHE A 287 2.44 12.60 2.35
N LEU A 288 2.37 11.32 2.69
CA LEU A 288 3.50 10.43 2.86
C LEU A 288 3.61 9.45 1.68
N GLU A 289 2.63 8.56 1.55
CA GLU A 289 2.58 7.53 0.50
C GLU A 289 1.16 7.02 0.30
N VAL A 290 0.96 6.25 -0.77
CA VAL A 290 -0.22 5.40 -0.95
C VAL A 290 0.24 3.95 -0.98
N ASN A 291 -0.46 3.10 -0.24
CA ASN A 291 -0.32 1.65 -0.36
C ASN A 291 -1.43 1.14 -1.29
N PRO A 292 -1.11 0.81 -2.56
CA PRO A 292 -2.11 0.48 -3.57
C PRO A 292 -2.57 -0.98 -3.47
N ARG A 293 -2.98 -1.39 -2.28
CA ARG A 293 -3.38 -2.75 -1.89
C ARG A 293 -4.18 -2.75 -0.60
N LEU A 294 -4.66 -3.92 -0.20
CA LEU A 294 -5.17 -4.14 1.14
C LEU A 294 -4.04 -3.99 2.18
N GLN A 295 -4.33 -3.36 3.31
CA GLN A 295 -3.37 -3.21 4.43
C GLN A 295 -3.42 -4.41 5.38
N VAL A 296 -2.33 -4.63 6.13
CA VAL A 296 -2.28 -5.64 7.20
C VAL A 296 -3.34 -5.31 8.25
N GLU A 297 -3.41 -4.04 8.65
CA GLU A 297 -4.30 -3.48 9.66
C GLU A 297 -5.74 -3.21 9.18
N HIS A 298 -6.14 -3.75 8.02
CA HIS A 298 -7.49 -3.54 7.47
C HIS A 298 -8.62 -3.97 8.41
N THR A 299 -8.37 -4.97 9.25
CA THR A 299 -9.37 -5.58 10.12
C THR A 299 -9.92 -4.60 11.16
N VAL A 300 -9.11 -3.67 11.70
CA VAL A 300 -9.61 -2.67 12.63
C VAL A 300 -10.60 -1.72 11.94
N SER A 301 -10.38 -1.40 10.65
CA SER A 301 -11.34 -0.62 9.85
C SER A 301 -12.62 -1.40 9.58
N GLU A 302 -12.54 -2.70 9.29
CA GLU A 302 -13.70 -3.57 9.11
C GLU A 302 -14.60 -3.58 10.34
N GLU A 303 -14.02 -3.73 11.53
CA GLU A 303 -14.76 -3.77 12.79
C GLU A 303 -15.48 -2.44 13.07
N VAL A 304 -14.86 -1.28 12.80
CA VAL A 304 -15.51 0.01 13.09
C VAL A 304 -16.54 0.40 12.03
N CYS A 305 -16.41 0.02 10.77
CA CYS A 305 -17.40 0.31 9.73
C CYS A 305 -18.40 -0.84 9.52
N GLY A 306 -18.13 -2.03 10.04
CA GLY A 306 -18.99 -3.20 9.92
C GLY A 306 -19.09 -3.74 8.49
N LEU A 307 -18.01 -3.58 7.71
CA LEU A 307 -17.88 -4.03 6.33
C LEU A 307 -16.77 -5.05 6.21
N ASP A 308 -16.87 -5.94 5.23
CA ASP A 308 -15.80 -6.84 4.80
C ASP A 308 -15.07 -6.20 3.61
N LEU A 309 -13.87 -5.70 3.83
CA LEU A 309 -13.09 -5.00 2.81
C LEU A 309 -12.61 -5.93 1.69
N VAL A 310 -12.40 -7.22 1.96
CA VAL A 310 -12.12 -8.20 0.90
C VAL A 310 -13.34 -8.41 0.01
N ARG A 311 -14.55 -8.40 0.58
CA ARG A 311 -15.81 -8.43 -0.18
C ARG A 311 -15.94 -7.19 -1.07
N GLU A 312 -15.61 -6.00 -0.55
CA GLU A 312 -15.57 -4.77 -1.35
C GLU A 312 -14.59 -4.89 -2.53
N GLN A 313 -13.37 -5.41 -2.30
CA GLN A 313 -12.40 -5.65 -3.38
C GLN A 313 -12.95 -6.59 -4.47
N LEU A 314 -13.56 -7.70 -4.07
CA LEU A 314 -14.13 -8.66 -5.01
C LEU A 314 -15.35 -8.09 -5.74
N THR A 315 -16.17 -7.27 -5.06
CA THR A 315 -17.31 -6.57 -5.65
C THR A 315 -16.85 -5.59 -6.74
N ILE A 316 -15.83 -4.78 -6.45
CA ILE A 316 -15.24 -3.83 -7.42
C ILE A 316 -14.64 -4.59 -8.62
N ALA A 317 -13.89 -5.67 -8.36
CA ALA A 317 -13.27 -6.49 -9.41
C ALA A 317 -14.32 -7.15 -10.33
N ASN A 318 -15.53 -7.41 -9.83
CA ASN A 318 -16.70 -7.85 -10.59
C ASN A 318 -17.42 -6.70 -11.33
N GLY A 319 -16.93 -5.45 -11.24
CA GLY A 319 -17.58 -4.28 -11.84
C GLY A 319 -18.81 -3.80 -11.06
N GLY A 320 -18.97 -4.23 -9.82
CA GLY A 320 -20.00 -3.75 -8.90
C GLY A 320 -19.65 -2.41 -8.27
N GLU A 321 -20.65 -1.78 -7.66
CA GLU A 321 -20.48 -0.53 -6.93
C GLU A 321 -20.02 -0.80 -5.50
N LEU A 322 -19.13 0.03 -4.98
CA LEU A 322 -18.68 -0.02 -3.59
C LEU A 322 -19.73 0.55 -2.62
N THR A 323 -19.63 0.16 -1.35
CA THR A 323 -20.50 0.67 -0.30
C THR A 323 -20.06 2.08 0.13
N VAL A 324 -20.83 3.12 -0.23
CA VAL A 324 -20.52 4.53 0.07
C VAL A 324 -21.08 5.03 1.40
N ASN A 325 -22.17 4.44 1.90
CA ASN A 325 -22.85 4.86 3.13
C ASN A 325 -22.67 3.81 4.22
N HIS A 326 -21.72 4.02 5.09
CA HIS A 326 -21.42 3.14 6.23
C HIS A 326 -21.14 4.00 7.48
N PRO A 327 -22.05 4.04 8.44
CA PRO A 327 -21.80 4.74 9.70
C PRO A 327 -20.75 3.98 10.52
N LEU A 328 -19.80 4.71 11.09
CA LEU A 328 -18.87 4.14 12.07
C LEU A 328 -19.65 3.65 13.32
N ARG A 329 -19.37 2.43 13.76
CA ARG A 329 -20.09 1.77 14.86
C ARG A 329 -19.37 1.89 16.19
N LEU A 330 -18.06 1.88 16.18
CA LEU A 330 -17.21 1.97 17.38
C LEU A 330 -15.84 2.56 17.06
N SER A 331 -15.05 2.76 18.14
CA SER A 331 -13.61 3.01 18.05
C SER A 331 -12.87 1.78 18.57
N LEU A 332 -11.89 1.27 17.83
CA LEU A 332 -11.10 0.08 18.14
C LEU A 332 -9.61 0.30 17.94
N ILE A 333 -8.82 -0.49 18.65
CA ILE A 333 -7.36 -0.52 18.57
C ILE A 333 -6.93 -1.92 18.11
N HIS A 334 -6.10 -1.96 17.09
CA HIS A 334 -5.37 -3.15 16.65
C HIS A 334 -3.95 -3.10 17.25
N ILE A 335 -3.49 -4.19 17.85
CA ILE A 335 -2.18 -4.31 18.50
C ILE A 335 -1.39 -5.46 17.87
#